data_081656f3c2fab2fa41c91206add9e06c
#
_entry.id   081656f3c2fab2fa41c91206add9e06c
#
_cell.length_a   1.000
_cell.length_b   1.000
_cell.length_c   1.000
_cell.angle_alpha   90.00
_cell.angle_beta   90.00
_cell.angle_gamma   90.00
#
_symmetry.space_group_name_H-M   'P 1'
#
loop_
_entity.id
_entity.type
_entity.pdbx_description
1 polymer ?
#
loop_
_entity_poly.entity_id
_entity_poly.type
_entity_poly.pdbx_seq_one_letter_code
_entity_poly.pdbx_strand_id
1 'polypeptide(L)'
;MADYIASDLAADDKDSWSTPDWLFEALHKEFWFTVDAAASENNHKRACYITEEMNALEMEHWADCWHGYLHLEHQYAWINPPYSRGMIKAFMEKAYEQCHKYKINSVLLVPATPDAGWWPKNATEIRFITNGRVSFIHPITKKSVNGNTKGSALIIFKYTDLGCGTVTRYVDRNKLREVGEMLLAKEKEEAK
;
A
#
# COMPACT_ATOMS: atom_id res chain seq x y z
N MET A 1 2.56 -35.68 8.53
CA MET A 1 2.19 -35.40 7.13
C MET A 1 1.60 -33.98 7.12
N ALA A 2 2.35 -33.03 6.66
CA ALA A 2 1.87 -31.65 6.53
C ALA A 2 1.17 -31.56 5.19
N ASP A 3 -0.14 -31.35 5.22
CA ASP A 3 -0.97 -31.19 4.04
C ASP A 3 -0.51 -29.96 3.25
N TYR A 4 0.05 -30.22 2.11
CA TYR A 4 0.44 -29.26 1.11
C TYR A 4 -0.84 -28.80 0.36
N ILE A 5 -1.56 -27.82 0.95
CA ILE A 5 -2.65 -27.13 0.27
C ILE A 5 -2.09 -25.78 -0.19
N ALA A 6 -1.46 -25.75 -1.32
CA ALA A 6 -0.89 -24.49 -1.81
C ALA A 6 -0.65 -24.45 -3.32
N SER A 7 -1.51 -24.94 -4.17
CA SER A 7 -1.25 -24.71 -5.60
C SER A 7 -2.43 -24.41 -6.51
N ASP A 8 -3.65 -24.44 -6.03
CA ASP A 8 -4.82 -24.28 -6.92
C ASP A 8 -5.71 -23.05 -6.63
N LEU A 9 -5.14 -22.01 -5.99
CA LEU A 9 -5.81 -20.72 -5.98
C LEU A 9 -5.58 -20.06 -7.33
N ALA A 10 -6.66 -19.76 -8.05
CA ALA A 10 -6.62 -19.09 -9.33
C ALA A 10 -5.77 -17.79 -9.29
N ALA A 11 -5.22 -17.38 -10.42
CA ALA A 11 -4.38 -16.18 -10.50
C ALA A 11 -5.09 -14.94 -9.93
N ASP A 12 -6.41 -14.90 -10.00
CA ASP A 12 -7.28 -13.84 -9.50
C ASP A 12 -7.22 -13.66 -7.97
N ASP A 13 -6.94 -14.72 -7.20
CA ASP A 13 -6.88 -14.62 -5.75
C ASP A 13 -5.65 -13.83 -5.23
N LYS A 14 -4.57 -13.78 -6.00
CA LYS A 14 -3.33 -13.09 -5.57
C LYS A 14 -3.47 -11.57 -5.59
N ASP A 15 -4.31 -11.04 -6.44
CA ASP A 15 -4.55 -9.60 -6.56
C ASP A 15 -5.44 -9.06 -5.41
N SER A 16 -6.11 -9.96 -4.69
CA SER A 16 -6.95 -9.61 -3.54
C SER A 16 -6.25 -9.76 -2.17
N TRP A 17 -4.95 -10.07 -2.15
CA TRP A 17 -4.22 -10.22 -0.89
C TRP A 17 -4.10 -8.92 -0.12
N SER A 18 -4.50 -8.98 1.15
CA SER A 18 -4.51 -7.83 2.05
C SER A 18 -3.15 -7.57 2.67
N THR A 19 -2.80 -6.31 2.78
CA THR A 19 -1.68 -5.87 3.62
C THR A 19 -1.92 -6.28 5.08
N PRO A 20 -0.95 -6.85 5.80
CA PRO A 20 -1.11 -7.13 7.22
C PRO A 20 -1.30 -5.83 8.03
N ASP A 21 -2.20 -5.87 9.01
CA ASP A 21 -2.59 -4.68 9.78
C ASP A 21 -1.40 -4.03 10.49
N TRP A 22 -0.48 -4.83 11.04
CA TRP A 22 0.72 -4.29 11.68
C TRP A 22 1.56 -3.42 10.74
N LEU A 23 1.67 -3.78 9.45
CA LEU A 23 2.42 -2.98 8.48
C LEU A 23 1.68 -1.69 8.15
N PHE A 24 0.37 -1.80 7.92
CA PHE A 24 -0.45 -0.64 7.63
C PHE A 24 -0.43 0.36 8.79
N GLU A 25 -0.65 -0.07 10.03
CA GLU A 25 -0.68 0.82 11.19
C GLU A 25 0.68 1.47 11.49
N ALA A 26 1.78 0.73 11.32
CA ALA A 26 3.12 1.32 11.45
C ALA A 26 3.35 2.45 10.46
N LEU A 27 2.90 2.28 9.21
CA LEU A 27 3.01 3.29 8.17
C LEU A 27 1.95 4.40 8.34
N HIS A 28 0.74 4.06 8.76
CA HIS A 28 -0.32 5.03 9.02
C HIS A 28 0.08 6.03 10.11
N LYS A 29 0.79 5.59 11.13
CA LYS A 29 1.33 6.48 12.16
C LYS A 29 2.27 7.55 11.59
N GLU A 30 3.00 7.24 10.53
CA GLU A 30 3.95 8.17 9.91
C GLU A 30 3.25 9.06 8.87
N PHE A 31 2.44 8.45 8.00
CA PHE A 31 1.91 9.11 6.81
C PHE A 31 0.48 9.64 6.94
N TRP A 32 -0.28 9.21 7.94
CA TRP A 32 -1.67 9.59 8.14
C TRP A 32 -2.53 9.39 6.88
N PHE A 33 -2.60 8.13 6.42
CA PHE A 33 -3.39 7.81 5.25
C PHE A 33 -4.85 8.23 5.38
N THR A 34 -5.36 8.90 4.39
CA THR A 34 -6.72 9.43 4.33
C THR A 34 -7.61 8.59 3.42
N VAL A 35 -7.04 7.98 2.38
CA VAL A 35 -7.74 7.11 1.45
C VAL A 35 -6.95 5.81 1.21
N ASP A 36 -7.66 4.72 0.96
CA ASP A 36 -7.14 3.49 0.36
C ASP A 36 -7.57 3.45 -1.11
N ALA A 37 -6.63 3.71 -2.01
CA ALA A 37 -6.93 3.90 -3.43
C ALA A 37 -6.90 2.60 -4.26
N ALA A 38 -6.67 1.46 -3.63
CA ALA A 38 -6.66 0.15 -4.29
C ALA A 38 -7.35 -0.89 -3.38
N ALA A 39 -8.61 -0.68 -3.11
CA ALA A 39 -9.39 -1.39 -2.12
C ALA A 39 -10.56 -2.19 -2.71
N SER A 40 -11.20 -2.97 -1.88
CA SER A 40 -12.51 -3.56 -2.13
C SER A 40 -13.39 -3.40 -0.89
N GLU A 41 -14.68 -3.66 -1.00
CA GLU A 41 -15.62 -3.60 0.14
C GLU A 41 -15.17 -4.45 1.34
N ASN A 42 -14.54 -5.59 1.07
CA ASN A 42 -14.10 -6.54 2.11
C ASN A 42 -12.60 -6.43 2.46
N ASN A 43 -11.87 -5.57 1.75
CA ASN A 43 -10.44 -5.38 1.92
C ASN A 43 -10.07 -3.91 1.70
N HIS A 44 -10.31 -3.11 2.71
CA HIS A 44 -9.90 -1.71 2.77
C HIS A 44 -9.27 -1.39 4.12
N LYS A 45 -8.38 -0.42 4.13
CA LYS A 45 -7.63 -0.01 5.33
C LYS A 45 -8.10 1.34 5.88
N ARG A 46 -8.93 2.06 5.15
CA ARG A 46 -9.49 3.35 5.56
C ARG A 46 -10.99 3.38 5.34
N ALA A 47 -11.70 4.22 6.07
CA ALA A 47 -13.13 4.43 5.87
C ALA A 47 -13.44 5.07 4.51
N CYS A 48 -12.52 5.92 4.01
CA CYS A 48 -12.54 6.37 2.63
C CYS A 48 -11.67 5.43 1.79
N TYR A 49 -12.27 4.78 0.82
CA TYR A 49 -11.58 3.83 -0.06
C TYR A 49 -12.17 3.86 -1.47
N ILE A 50 -11.38 3.46 -2.44
CA ILE A 50 -11.76 3.41 -3.85
C ILE A 50 -11.75 1.94 -4.28
N THR A 51 -12.92 1.45 -4.70
CA THR A 51 -13.09 0.08 -5.19
C THR A 51 -12.71 -0.03 -6.67
N GLU A 52 -12.60 -1.27 -7.15
CA GLU A 52 -12.41 -1.54 -8.57
C GLU A 52 -13.54 -0.95 -9.43
N GLU A 53 -14.79 -1.01 -8.97
CA GLU A 53 -15.94 -0.42 -9.67
C GLU A 53 -15.85 1.10 -9.76
N MET A 54 -15.35 1.77 -8.73
CA MET A 54 -15.11 3.21 -8.72
C MET A 54 -13.93 3.60 -9.63
N ASN A 55 -13.05 2.66 -9.91
CA ASN A 55 -11.91 2.77 -10.81
C ASN A 55 -10.96 3.94 -10.54
N ALA A 56 -10.11 3.76 -9.53
CA ALA A 56 -9.12 4.76 -9.13
C ALA A 56 -8.22 5.26 -10.28
N LEU A 57 -8.04 4.47 -11.33
CA LEU A 57 -7.21 4.83 -12.48
C LEU A 57 -7.90 5.84 -13.40
N GLU A 58 -9.22 5.84 -13.45
CA GLU A 58 -10.02 6.76 -14.27
C GLU A 58 -10.52 7.97 -13.49
N MET A 59 -10.57 7.90 -12.16
CA MET A 59 -10.94 9.05 -11.33
C MET A 59 -10.01 10.23 -11.59
N GLU A 60 -10.58 11.40 -11.84
CA GLU A 60 -9.79 12.63 -12.02
C GLU A 60 -9.09 13.00 -10.70
N HIS A 61 -9.80 12.92 -9.60
CA HIS A 61 -9.28 13.35 -8.29
C HIS A 61 -9.64 12.35 -7.20
N TRP A 62 -8.66 11.75 -6.55
CA TRP A 62 -8.92 10.75 -5.51
C TRP A 62 -9.61 11.31 -4.26
N ALA A 63 -9.50 12.61 -4.02
CA ALA A 63 -10.21 13.24 -2.90
C ALA A 63 -11.72 13.33 -3.12
N ASP A 64 -12.24 13.06 -4.32
CA ASP A 64 -13.68 13.05 -4.59
C ASP A 64 -14.42 11.97 -3.80
N CYS A 65 -13.71 10.93 -3.34
CA CYS A 65 -14.28 9.95 -2.42
C CYS A 65 -14.45 10.49 -0.97
N TRP A 66 -13.92 11.68 -0.66
CA TRP A 66 -14.03 12.30 0.66
C TRP A 66 -15.19 13.27 0.73
N HIS A 67 -16.25 12.87 1.36
CA HIS A 67 -17.34 13.79 1.68
C HIS A 67 -16.98 14.64 2.90
N GLY A 68 -16.23 15.73 2.72
CA GLY A 68 -16.27 16.84 3.66
C GLY A 68 -15.03 17.32 4.40
N TYR A 69 -13.80 16.86 4.14
CA TYR A 69 -12.61 17.39 4.82
C TYR A 69 -11.45 17.69 3.88
N LEU A 70 -11.51 18.82 3.21
CA LEU A 70 -10.60 19.24 2.13
C LEU A 70 -9.35 20.04 2.58
N HIS A 71 -9.05 20.16 3.85
CA HIS A 71 -8.01 21.08 4.34
C HIS A 71 -6.81 20.45 5.03
N LEU A 72 -6.51 19.18 4.79
CA LEU A 72 -5.28 18.60 5.31
C LEU A 72 -4.15 18.80 4.30
N GLU A 73 -3.22 19.70 4.61
CA GLU A 73 -2.03 20.00 3.80
C GLU A 73 -1.11 18.78 3.56
N HIS A 74 -1.40 17.66 4.23
CA HIS A 74 -0.64 16.41 4.14
C HIS A 74 -1.57 15.21 3.96
N GLN A 75 -2.20 15.14 2.79
CA GLN A 75 -3.03 13.98 2.44
C GLN A 75 -2.15 12.89 1.82
N TYR A 76 -2.23 11.69 2.36
CA TYR A 76 -1.58 10.51 1.79
C TYR A 76 -2.60 9.45 1.41
N ALA A 77 -2.52 8.99 0.17
CA ALA A 77 -3.19 7.78 -0.28
C ALA A 77 -2.33 6.55 0.06
N TRP A 78 -2.96 5.53 0.60
CA TRP A 78 -2.41 4.19 0.67
C TRP A 78 -2.75 3.43 -0.60
N ILE A 79 -1.80 2.66 -1.15
CA ILE A 79 -2.01 1.88 -2.36
C ILE A 79 -1.27 0.54 -2.24
N ASN A 80 -2.02 -0.55 -2.17
CA ASN A 80 -1.51 -1.90 -2.40
C ASN A 80 -2.15 -2.42 -3.71
N PRO A 81 -1.57 -2.08 -4.86
CA PRO A 81 -2.22 -2.34 -6.15
C PRO A 81 -2.28 -3.83 -6.46
N PRO A 82 -3.21 -4.28 -7.30
CA PRO A 82 -3.13 -5.61 -7.89
C PRO A 82 -1.79 -5.84 -8.58
N TYR A 83 -1.21 -7.05 -8.41
CA TYR A 83 0.11 -7.38 -8.99
C TYR A 83 0.00 -8.03 -10.38
N SER A 84 -1.21 -8.12 -10.93
CA SER A 84 -1.47 -8.54 -12.31
C SER A 84 -0.76 -7.64 -13.33
N ARG A 85 -0.62 -8.17 -14.54
CA ARG A 85 0.18 -7.54 -15.60
C ARG A 85 -0.29 -6.11 -15.89
N GLY A 86 0.61 -5.16 -15.73
CA GLY A 86 0.38 -3.75 -16.06
C GLY A 86 -0.22 -2.91 -14.93
N MET A 87 -0.88 -3.51 -13.94
CA MET A 87 -1.58 -2.76 -12.89
C MET A 87 -0.65 -1.95 -12.00
N ILE A 88 0.49 -2.52 -11.58
CA ILE A 88 1.48 -1.77 -10.79
C ILE A 88 1.93 -0.51 -11.53
N LYS A 89 2.19 -0.63 -12.85
CA LYS A 89 2.59 0.52 -13.68
C LYS A 89 1.49 1.58 -13.71
N ALA A 90 0.26 1.17 -13.98
CA ALA A 90 -0.88 2.07 -14.06
C ALA A 90 -1.11 2.84 -12.75
N PHE A 91 -1.11 2.14 -11.61
CA PHE A 91 -1.21 2.79 -10.30
C PHE A 91 -0.02 3.69 -9.97
N MET A 92 1.18 3.33 -10.40
CA MET A 92 2.38 4.16 -10.24
C MET A 92 2.26 5.49 -10.99
N GLU A 93 1.84 5.43 -12.26
CA GLU A 93 1.63 6.61 -13.10
C GLU A 93 0.50 7.47 -12.55
N LYS A 94 -0.60 6.85 -12.11
CA LYS A 94 -1.73 7.55 -11.51
C LYS A 94 -1.37 8.22 -10.18
N ALA A 95 -0.62 7.55 -9.33
CA ALA A 95 -0.15 8.12 -8.06
C ALA A 95 0.75 9.34 -8.29
N TYR A 96 1.65 9.27 -9.26
CA TYR A 96 2.45 10.43 -9.66
C TYR A 96 1.58 11.58 -10.18
N GLU A 97 0.57 11.28 -11.04
CA GLU A 97 -0.38 12.28 -11.53
C GLU A 97 -1.13 12.96 -10.38
N GLN A 98 -1.69 12.18 -9.44
CA GLN A 98 -2.41 12.70 -8.28
C GLN A 98 -1.52 13.58 -7.41
N CYS A 99 -0.26 13.18 -7.23
CA CYS A 99 0.70 13.98 -6.49
C CYS A 99 1.05 15.29 -7.20
N HIS A 100 1.33 15.23 -8.51
CA HIS A 100 1.78 16.38 -9.28
C HIS A 100 0.66 17.40 -9.53
N LYS A 101 -0.53 16.93 -9.92
CA LYS A 101 -1.65 17.82 -10.26
C LYS A 101 -2.44 18.28 -9.03
N TYR A 102 -2.70 17.37 -8.09
CA TYR A 102 -3.67 17.57 -7.03
C TYR A 102 -3.05 17.60 -5.62
N LYS A 103 -1.73 17.47 -5.53
CA LYS A 103 -0.97 17.49 -4.25
C LYS A 103 -1.35 16.35 -3.29
N ILE A 104 -1.95 15.28 -3.82
CA ILE A 104 -2.25 14.08 -3.03
C ILE A 104 -0.99 13.23 -2.98
N ASN A 105 -0.34 13.22 -1.84
CA ASN A 105 0.81 12.35 -1.63
C ASN A 105 0.38 10.88 -1.61
N SER A 106 1.29 9.95 -1.84
CA SER A 106 0.94 8.53 -1.83
C SER A 106 2.09 7.64 -1.39
N VAL A 107 1.73 6.49 -0.87
CA VAL A 107 2.64 5.38 -0.55
C VAL A 107 2.11 4.12 -1.21
N LEU A 108 2.90 3.53 -2.10
CA LEU A 108 2.57 2.26 -2.76
C LEU A 108 3.42 1.14 -2.15
N LEU A 109 2.78 0.03 -1.81
CA LEU A 109 3.46 -1.22 -1.46
C LEU A 109 3.58 -2.10 -2.70
N VAL A 110 4.81 -2.37 -3.14
CA VAL A 110 5.07 -3.10 -4.39
C VAL A 110 6.20 -4.12 -4.22
N PRO A 111 6.33 -5.11 -5.14
CA PRO A 111 7.51 -5.96 -5.17
C PRO A 111 8.79 -5.15 -5.38
N ALA A 112 9.84 -5.48 -4.62
CA ALA A 112 11.16 -4.84 -4.74
C ALA A 112 11.90 -5.39 -5.97
N THR A 113 11.55 -4.87 -7.15
CA THR A 113 12.10 -5.28 -8.45
C THR A 113 12.62 -4.07 -9.22
N PRO A 114 13.77 -3.50 -8.83
CA PRO A 114 14.29 -2.26 -9.42
C PRO A 114 14.67 -2.39 -10.90
N ASP A 115 14.81 -3.59 -11.41
CA ASP A 115 15.05 -3.93 -12.81
C ASP A 115 13.76 -3.97 -13.66
N ALA A 116 12.57 -3.88 -13.04
CA ALA A 116 11.31 -3.91 -13.75
C ALA A 116 11.08 -2.60 -14.54
N GLY A 117 10.52 -2.72 -15.74
CA GLY A 117 10.24 -1.57 -16.61
C GLY A 117 9.24 -0.54 -16.05
N TRP A 118 8.46 -0.93 -15.03
CA TRP A 118 7.53 -0.06 -14.32
C TRP A 118 8.17 0.64 -13.11
N TRP A 119 9.43 0.30 -12.75
CA TRP A 119 10.08 0.90 -11.58
C TRP A 119 10.16 2.43 -11.70
N PRO A 120 9.73 3.19 -10.69
CA PRO A 120 9.58 4.63 -10.81
C PRO A 120 10.94 5.33 -10.89
N LYS A 121 11.04 6.28 -11.83
CA LYS A 121 12.22 7.17 -11.98
C LYS A 121 12.02 8.53 -11.31
N ASN A 122 10.80 8.80 -10.88
CA ASN A 122 10.34 10.09 -10.37
C ASN A 122 9.70 10.00 -8.96
N ALA A 123 9.87 8.87 -8.27
CA ALA A 123 9.50 8.76 -6.86
C ALA A 123 10.35 9.74 -6.02
N THR A 124 9.75 10.30 -4.99
CA THR A 124 10.49 11.17 -4.06
C THR A 124 11.30 10.36 -3.06
N GLU A 125 10.77 9.19 -2.66
CA GLU A 125 11.48 8.26 -1.79
C GLU A 125 11.15 6.81 -2.15
N ILE A 126 12.13 5.93 -2.04
CA ILE A 126 11.98 4.48 -2.16
C ILE A 126 12.52 3.84 -0.90
N ARG A 127 11.70 3.03 -0.22
CA ARG A 127 12.12 2.26 0.97
C ARG A 127 12.09 0.78 0.68
N PHE A 128 13.23 0.13 0.75
CA PHE A 128 13.32 -1.33 0.72
C PHE A 128 13.05 -1.91 2.10
N ILE A 129 12.07 -2.80 2.21
CA ILE A 129 11.79 -3.52 3.45
C ILE A 129 12.77 -4.68 3.57
N THR A 130 13.58 -4.65 4.62
CA THR A 130 14.67 -5.60 4.88
C THR A 130 14.36 -6.52 6.07
N ASN A 131 15.25 -7.46 6.37
CA ASN A 131 15.14 -8.40 7.49
C ASN A 131 13.88 -9.29 7.43
N GLY A 132 13.48 -9.67 6.22
CA GLY A 132 12.40 -10.60 5.95
C GLY A 132 11.36 -10.04 4.99
N ARG A 133 10.48 -10.93 4.54
CA ARG A 133 9.42 -10.61 3.58
C ARG A 133 8.14 -10.22 4.30
N VAL A 134 7.34 -9.39 3.68
CA VAL A 134 5.97 -9.12 4.11
C VAL A 134 5.12 -10.34 3.74
N SER A 135 4.48 -10.94 4.73
CA SER A 135 3.49 -12.00 4.51
C SER A 135 2.12 -11.35 4.44
N PHE A 136 1.52 -11.37 3.26
CA PHE A 136 0.18 -10.84 3.02
C PHE A 136 -0.89 -11.71 3.68
N ILE A 137 -2.09 -11.19 3.80
CA ILE A 137 -3.24 -11.89 4.40
C ILE A 137 -4.16 -12.36 3.28
N HIS A 138 -4.53 -13.63 3.33
CA HIS A 138 -5.46 -14.22 2.37
C HIS A 138 -6.87 -13.64 2.57
N PRO A 139 -7.56 -13.20 1.52
CA PRO A 139 -8.83 -12.48 1.64
C PRO A 139 -9.94 -13.31 2.31
N ILE A 140 -9.99 -14.62 2.03
CA ILE A 140 -11.02 -15.53 2.53
C ILE A 140 -10.63 -16.14 3.88
N THR A 141 -9.45 -16.77 3.96
CA THR A 141 -9.04 -17.50 5.17
C THR A 141 -8.57 -16.59 6.30
N LYS A 142 -8.30 -15.31 6.00
CA LYS A 142 -7.72 -14.31 6.92
C LYS A 142 -6.39 -14.75 7.54
N LYS A 143 -5.75 -15.76 6.98
CA LYS A 143 -4.44 -16.26 7.44
C LYS A 143 -3.31 -15.64 6.64
N SER A 144 -2.15 -15.56 7.27
CA SER A 144 -0.91 -15.12 6.61
C SER A 144 -0.53 -16.10 5.49
N VAL A 145 -0.25 -15.56 4.32
CA VAL A 145 0.16 -16.33 3.15
C VAL A 145 1.67 -16.39 3.08
N ASN A 146 2.20 -17.60 3.14
CA ASN A 146 3.61 -17.87 2.85
C ASN A 146 3.77 -18.06 1.34
N GLY A 147 4.65 -17.32 0.71
CA GLY A 147 4.89 -17.51 -0.73
C GLY A 147 5.24 -16.25 -1.50
N ASN A 148 5.33 -15.12 -0.83
CA ASN A 148 5.92 -13.96 -1.46
C ASN A 148 7.39 -14.25 -1.79
N THR A 149 7.68 -14.51 -3.06
CA THR A 149 9.04 -14.86 -3.53
C THR A 149 9.94 -13.65 -3.66
N LYS A 150 9.37 -12.43 -3.68
CA LYS A 150 10.10 -11.17 -3.82
C LYS A 150 10.08 -10.38 -2.52
N GLY A 151 11.10 -9.55 -2.31
CA GLY A 151 11.06 -8.51 -1.28
C GLY A 151 9.96 -7.49 -1.57
N SER A 152 9.69 -6.63 -0.61
CA SER A 152 8.73 -5.51 -0.77
C SER A 152 9.44 -4.18 -0.68
N ALA A 153 8.94 -3.21 -1.42
CA ALA A 153 9.36 -1.83 -1.36
C ALA A 153 8.15 -0.90 -1.19
N LEU A 154 8.39 0.22 -0.53
CA LEU A 154 7.45 1.34 -0.47
C LEU A 154 7.93 2.39 -1.46
N ILE A 155 7.04 2.80 -2.36
CA ILE A 155 7.28 3.90 -3.28
C ILE A 155 6.48 5.09 -2.80
N ILE A 156 7.13 6.21 -2.58
CA ILE A 156 6.54 7.40 -1.99
C ILE A 156 6.61 8.54 -3.00
N PHE A 157 5.46 9.15 -3.24
CA PHE A 157 5.35 10.42 -3.94
C PHE A 157 4.89 11.48 -2.95
N LYS A 158 5.71 12.50 -2.76
CA LYS A 158 5.43 13.62 -1.87
C LYS A 158 5.57 14.92 -2.65
N TYR A 159 4.50 15.69 -2.72
CA TYR A 159 4.42 16.86 -3.58
C TYR A 159 5.54 17.88 -3.32
N THR A 160 5.87 18.14 -2.05
CA THR A 160 6.91 19.11 -1.68
C THR A 160 8.32 18.72 -2.12
N ASP A 161 8.53 17.43 -2.37
CA ASP A 161 9.86 16.85 -2.65
C ASP A 161 9.99 16.44 -4.14
N LEU A 162 8.94 16.69 -4.96
CA LEU A 162 8.98 16.43 -6.39
C LEU A 162 10.09 17.26 -7.07
N GLY A 163 10.88 16.58 -7.91
CA GLY A 163 11.99 17.22 -8.61
C GLY A 163 13.31 17.33 -7.82
N CYS A 164 13.29 17.00 -6.52
CA CYS A 164 14.49 17.03 -5.66
C CYS A 164 15.38 15.77 -5.81
N GLY A 165 15.01 14.86 -6.70
CA GLY A 165 15.64 13.55 -6.84
C GLY A 165 15.02 12.50 -5.94
N THR A 166 15.42 11.24 -6.12
CA THR A 166 14.87 10.10 -5.35
C THR A 166 15.78 9.74 -4.19
N VAL A 167 15.25 9.77 -2.99
CA VAL A 167 15.95 9.26 -1.79
C VAL A 167 15.69 7.77 -1.65
N THR A 168 16.73 6.98 -1.42
CA THR A 168 16.60 5.54 -1.13
C THR A 168 16.90 5.26 0.33
N ARG A 169 16.03 4.48 0.98
CA ARG A 169 16.18 4.05 2.38
C ARG A 169 15.96 2.56 2.53
N TYR A 170 16.47 2.03 3.61
CA TYR A 170 16.18 0.68 4.08
C TYR A 170 15.41 0.77 5.38
N VAL A 171 14.33 -0.01 5.49
CA VAL A 171 13.51 -0.08 6.70
C VAL A 171 13.44 -1.52 7.18
N ASP A 172 13.64 -1.70 8.49
CA ASP A 172 13.62 -3.02 9.10
C ASP A 172 12.17 -3.49 9.29
N ARG A 173 11.80 -4.62 8.65
CA ARG A 173 10.48 -5.23 8.79
C ARG A 173 10.11 -5.50 10.25
N ASN A 174 11.07 -5.96 11.05
CA ASN A 174 10.80 -6.35 12.43
C ASN A 174 10.49 -5.14 13.30
N LYS A 175 11.19 -4.01 13.06
CA LYS A 175 10.87 -2.74 13.72
C LYS A 175 9.51 -2.18 13.32
N LEU A 176 9.16 -2.25 12.03
CA LEU A 176 7.82 -1.88 11.56
C LEU A 176 6.76 -2.75 12.24
N ARG A 177 7.01 -4.05 12.37
CA ARG A 177 6.10 -4.98 13.01
C ARG A 177 5.92 -4.68 14.50
N GLU A 178 7.01 -4.44 15.22
CA GLU A 178 6.97 -4.06 16.63
C GLU A 178 6.11 -2.80 16.85
N VAL A 179 6.33 -1.77 16.05
CA VAL A 179 5.54 -0.53 16.12
C VAL A 179 4.07 -0.79 15.82
N GLY A 180 3.76 -1.52 14.74
CA GLY A 180 2.38 -1.77 14.35
C GLY A 180 1.62 -2.66 15.34
N GLU A 181 2.26 -3.71 15.87
CA GLU A 181 1.65 -4.57 16.90
C GLU A 181 1.39 -3.80 18.22
N MET A 182 2.29 -2.88 18.58
CA MET A 182 2.10 -2.00 19.73
C MET A 182 0.89 -1.07 19.53
N LEU A 183 0.71 -0.51 18.34
CA LEU A 183 -0.43 0.37 18.03
C LEU A 183 -1.75 -0.40 18.08
N LEU A 184 -1.80 -1.57 17.44
CA LEU A 184 -2.99 -2.43 17.46
C LEU A 184 -3.37 -2.93 18.87
N ALA A 185 -2.39 -3.11 19.76
CA ALA A 185 -2.65 -3.46 21.15
C ALA A 185 -3.31 -2.30 21.92
N LYS A 186 -2.83 -1.07 21.72
CA LYS A 186 -3.41 0.13 22.34
C LYS A 186 -4.86 0.38 21.91
N GLU A 187 -5.13 0.28 20.61
CA GLU A 187 -6.50 0.45 20.10
C GLU A 187 -7.49 -0.54 20.73
N LYS A 188 -7.06 -1.79 20.94
CA LYS A 188 -7.88 -2.81 21.60
C LYS A 188 -8.11 -2.55 23.10
N GLU A 189 -7.19 -1.87 23.75
CA GLU A 189 -7.34 -1.47 25.16
C GLU A 189 -8.29 -0.28 25.29
N GLU A 190 -8.23 0.68 24.38
CA GLU A 190 -9.08 1.86 24.36
C GLU A 190 -10.54 1.56 23.94
N ALA A 191 -10.76 0.46 23.22
CA ALA A 191 -12.08 0.00 22.78
C ALA A 191 -12.85 -0.84 23.84
N LYS A 192 -12.26 -1.09 25.01
CA LYS A 192 -12.87 -1.84 26.13
C LYS A 192 -13.42 -0.93 27.22
#